data_bc6978d50d3f1a637508fd7fd11187ed
#
_entry.id   bc6978d50d3f1a637508fd7fd11187ed
#
_cell.length_a   1.000
_cell.length_b   1.000
_cell.length_c   1.000
_cell.angle_alpha   90.00
_cell.angle_beta   90.00
_cell.angle_gamma   90.00
#
_symmetry.space_group_name_H-M   'P 1'
#
loop_
_entity.id
_entity.type
_entity.pdbx_description
1 polymer ?
#
loop_
_entity_poly.entity_id
_entity_poly.type
_entity_poly.pdbx_seq_one_letter_code
_entity_poly.pdbx_strand_id
1 'polypeptide(L)'
;MNKKINIIKNAYILFIINVIILITMVFFRSLYSKLGYNATLINVFMVVNIVLLVLGIVFNVLFLKDPNEYDNKRVRIIIIASFVVYLLLNIAGTCFINKSLSSGYTKMNSKLSSYCDTYGCDRYETIQKNGYEQFIIKKTYFDYNNVENDIKITTEYDKDKVLDVKAEVYSQNEMFSETLIKDVLKDYFYNFGYEVKEDLIKKAFNERFSSSTSDDNATYKVEEIYDGDELDKIKTTIFLDLKQD
;
A
#
# COMPACT_ATOMS: atom_id res chain seq x y z
N MET A 1 -4.14 -52.72 1.31
CA MET A 1 -4.39 -52.08 0.02
C MET A 1 -5.19 -50.78 0.11
N ASN A 2 -6.34 -50.74 0.78
CA ASN A 2 -7.20 -49.54 0.84
C ASN A 2 -6.55 -48.25 1.48
N LYS A 3 -5.71 -48.39 2.49
CA LYS A 3 -5.13 -47.23 3.21
C LYS A 3 -4.16 -46.41 2.38
N LYS A 4 -3.37 -47.03 1.49
CA LYS A 4 -2.38 -46.35 0.61
C LYS A 4 -3.05 -45.71 -0.60
N ILE A 5 -4.04 -46.35 -1.19
CA ILE A 5 -4.83 -45.75 -2.26
C ILE A 5 -5.45 -44.41 -1.74
N ASN A 6 -5.93 -44.40 -0.50
CA ASN A 6 -6.47 -43.20 0.12
C ASN A 6 -5.42 -42.10 0.31
N ILE A 7 -4.18 -42.42 0.68
CA ILE A 7 -3.09 -41.45 0.84
C ILE A 7 -2.75 -40.77 -0.49
N ILE A 8 -2.60 -41.56 -1.58
CA ILE A 8 -2.35 -41.03 -2.93
C ILE A 8 -3.51 -40.16 -3.38
N LYS A 9 -4.73 -40.64 -3.24
CA LYS A 9 -5.95 -39.90 -3.60
C LYS A 9 -6.01 -38.55 -2.85
N ASN A 10 -5.70 -38.55 -1.56
CA ASN A 10 -5.68 -37.33 -0.75
C ASN A 10 -4.56 -36.36 -1.19
N ALA A 11 -3.38 -36.86 -1.56
CA ALA A 11 -2.30 -36.01 -2.08
C ALA A 11 -2.70 -35.33 -3.40
N TYR A 12 -3.37 -36.01 -4.31
CA TYR A 12 -3.88 -35.42 -5.54
C TYR A 12 -5.02 -34.42 -5.29
N ILE A 13 -5.90 -34.67 -4.34
CA ILE A 13 -6.96 -33.72 -3.97
C ILE A 13 -6.32 -32.46 -3.41
N LEU A 14 -5.33 -32.56 -2.53
CA LEU A 14 -4.60 -31.40 -1.99
C LEU A 14 -3.88 -30.61 -3.10
N PHE A 15 -3.30 -31.32 -4.08
CA PHE A 15 -2.68 -30.69 -5.25
C PHE A 15 -3.70 -29.85 -6.03
N ILE A 16 -4.86 -30.42 -6.35
CA ILE A 16 -5.93 -29.73 -7.10
C ILE A 16 -6.41 -28.51 -6.33
N ILE A 17 -6.68 -28.63 -5.02
CA ILE A 17 -7.10 -27.52 -4.17
C ILE A 17 -6.05 -26.41 -4.17
N ASN A 18 -4.76 -26.77 -4.07
CA ASN A 18 -3.68 -25.80 -4.06
C ASN A 18 -3.57 -25.04 -5.40
N VAL A 19 -3.71 -25.75 -6.54
CA VAL A 19 -3.73 -25.11 -7.87
C VAL A 19 -4.92 -24.16 -8.00
N ILE A 20 -6.09 -24.55 -7.51
CA ILE A 20 -7.28 -23.66 -7.50
C ILE A 20 -7.00 -22.40 -6.68
N ILE A 21 -6.40 -22.54 -5.50
CA ILE A 21 -6.03 -21.39 -4.64
C ILE A 21 -5.05 -20.47 -5.37
N LEU A 22 -4.01 -21.01 -6.01
CA LEU A 22 -3.05 -20.21 -6.77
C LEU A 22 -3.70 -19.45 -7.93
N ILE A 23 -4.58 -20.12 -8.69
CA ILE A 23 -5.34 -19.49 -9.78
C ILE A 23 -6.24 -18.38 -9.22
N THR A 24 -6.91 -18.65 -8.10
CA THR A 24 -7.78 -17.68 -7.42
C THR A 24 -6.97 -16.46 -6.97
N MET A 25 -5.77 -16.64 -6.39
CA MET A 25 -4.90 -15.54 -6.00
C MET A 25 -4.47 -14.68 -7.21
N VAL A 26 -4.11 -15.30 -8.34
CA VAL A 26 -3.75 -14.59 -9.58
C VAL A 26 -4.95 -13.82 -10.13
N PHE A 27 -6.15 -14.43 -10.08
CA PHE A 27 -7.40 -13.79 -10.52
C PHE A 27 -7.79 -12.60 -9.62
N PHE A 28 -7.73 -12.76 -8.31
CA PHE A 28 -7.98 -11.66 -7.35
C PHE A 28 -6.99 -10.52 -7.54
N ARG A 29 -5.75 -10.82 -7.91
CA ARG A 29 -4.79 -9.79 -8.26
C ARG A 29 -5.20 -9.00 -9.50
N SER A 30 -5.76 -9.65 -10.51
CA SER A 30 -6.26 -8.96 -11.71
C SER A 30 -7.51 -8.13 -11.41
N LEU A 31 -8.34 -8.55 -10.46
CA LEU A 31 -9.50 -7.81 -9.94
C LEU A 31 -9.10 -6.72 -8.92
N TYR A 32 -7.92 -6.81 -8.37
CA TYR A 32 -7.38 -5.95 -7.34
C TYR A 32 -7.40 -4.46 -7.69
N SER A 33 -7.07 -4.12 -8.94
CA SER A 33 -7.15 -2.76 -9.45
C SER A 33 -8.58 -2.22 -9.57
N LYS A 34 -9.60 -3.12 -9.52
CA LYS A 34 -11.01 -2.75 -9.72
C LYS A 34 -11.85 -2.79 -8.45
N LEU A 35 -11.50 -3.58 -7.46
CA LEU A 35 -12.33 -3.86 -6.28
C LEU A 35 -11.73 -3.38 -4.94
N GLY A 36 -10.55 -2.77 -4.97
CA GLY A 36 -9.84 -2.36 -3.77
C GLY A 36 -9.05 -3.50 -3.10
N TYR A 37 -7.99 -3.10 -2.39
CA TYR A 37 -7.00 -4.00 -1.79
C TYR A 37 -7.50 -4.60 -0.49
N ASN A 38 -7.59 -5.93 -0.45
CA ASN A 38 -7.81 -6.64 0.80
C ASN A 38 -6.57 -7.46 1.17
N ALA A 39 -5.58 -6.81 1.82
CA ALA A 39 -4.35 -7.46 2.28
C ALA A 39 -4.63 -8.65 3.19
N THR A 40 -5.65 -8.57 4.03
CA THR A 40 -6.04 -9.64 4.95
C THR A 40 -6.45 -10.89 4.19
N LEU A 41 -7.25 -10.76 3.13
CA LEU A 41 -7.71 -11.88 2.31
C LEU A 41 -6.53 -12.56 1.61
N ILE A 42 -5.59 -11.78 1.05
CA ILE A 42 -4.40 -12.31 0.39
C ILE A 42 -3.51 -13.06 1.39
N ASN A 43 -3.29 -12.50 2.57
CA ASN A 43 -2.51 -13.15 3.63
C ASN A 43 -3.16 -14.46 4.08
N VAL A 44 -4.48 -14.51 4.23
CA VAL A 44 -5.21 -15.75 4.54
C VAL A 44 -4.99 -16.80 3.46
N PHE A 45 -5.14 -16.43 2.17
CA PHE A 45 -4.87 -17.37 1.06
C PHE A 45 -3.42 -17.86 1.05
N MET A 46 -2.45 -16.99 1.33
CA MET A 46 -1.02 -17.39 1.43
C MET A 46 -0.80 -18.40 2.56
N VAL A 47 -1.37 -18.16 3.75
CA VAL A 47 -1.25 -19.08 4.89
C VAL A 47 -1.88 -20.44 4.55
N VAL A 48 -3.09 -20.45 3.99
CA VAL A 48 -3.78 -21.68 3.56
C VAL A 48 -2.94 -22.44 2.52
N ASN A 49 -2.35 -21.73 1.55
CA ASN A 49 -1.48 -22.32 0.54
C ASN A 49 -0.24 -23.00 1.16
N ILE A 50 0.40 -22.33 2.13
CA ILE A 50 1.56 -22.91 2.86
C ILE A 50 1.15 -24.15 3.64
N VAL A 51 0.01 -24.13 4.34
CA VAL A 51 -0.49 -25.27 5.10
C VAL A 51 -0.75 -26.46 4.18
N LEU A 52 -1.40 -26.24 3.04
CA LEU A 52 -1.67 -27.29 2.03
C LEU A 52 -0.37 -27.84 1.44
N LEU A 53 0.63 -26.99 1.22
CA LEU A 53 1.95 -27.41 0.77
C LEU A 53 2.61 -28.35 1.76
N VAL A 54 2.62 -27.98 3.05
CA VAL A 54 3.20 -28.81 4.13
C VAL A 54 2.47 -30.15 4.21
N LEU A 55 1.14 -30.18 4.18
CA LEU A 55 0.34 -31.41 4.18
C LEU A 55 0.65 -32.27 2.95
N GLY A 56 0.78 -31.67 1.76
CA GLY A 56 1.17 -32.37 0.56
C GLY A 56 2.55 -33.03 0.68
N ILE A 57 3.54 -32.35 1.28
CA ILE A 57 4.86 -32.91 1.56
C ILE A 57 4.76 -34.11 2.51
N VAL A 58 4.04 -33.97 3.63
CA VAL A 58 3.87 -35.03 4.62
C VAL A 58 3.25 -36.28 3.99
N PHE A 59 2.16 -36.13 3.20
CA PHE A 59 1.52 -37.27 2.53
C PHE A 59 2.43 -37.95 1.52
N ASN A 60 3.23 -37.18 0.77
CA ASN A 60 4.17 -37.76 -0.18
C ASN A 60 5.34 -38.48 0.50
N VAL A 61 5.86 -37.95 1.62
CA VAL A 61 6.90 -38.61 2.42
C VAL A 61 6.38 -39.93 3.03
N LEU A 62 5.15 -39.91 3.56
CA LEU A 62 4.51 -41.11 4.09
C LEU A 62 4.33 -42.19 3.01
N PHE A 63 3.96 -41.78 1.79
CA PHE A 63 3.84 -42.66 0.66
C PHE A 63 5.18 -43.27 0.24
N LEU A 64 6.25 -42.49 0.19
CA LEU A 64 7.58 -42.93 -0.22
C LEU A 64 8.28 -43.86 0.83
N LYS A 65 7.88 -43.75 2.12
CA LYS A 65 8.47 -44.55 3.20
C LYS A 65 8.10 -46.02 3.18
N ASP A 66 7.09 -46.43 2.39
CA ASP A 66 6.64 -47.82 2.37
C ASP A 66 6.96 -48.47 1.00
N PRO A 67 8.10 -49.18 0.92
CA PRO A 67 8.63 -49.68 -0.36
C PRO A 67 7.88 -50.88 -0.94
N ASN A 68 7.03 -51.59 -0.15
CA ASN A 68 6.60 -52.93 -0.50
C ASN A 68 5.37 -53.03 -1.45
N GLU A 69 4.77 -51.93 -1.89
CA GLU A 69 3.53 -52.04 -2.69
C GLU A 69 3.63 -51.56 -4.15
N TYR A 70 4.73 -50.95 -4.55
CA TYR A 70 4.91 -50.55 -5.94
C TYR A 70 6.19 -51.10 -6.52
N ASP A 71 6.14 -52.28 -7.06
CA ASP A 71 7.22 -52.92 -7.82
C ASP A 71 7.56 -52.19 -9.14
N ASN A 72 6.74 -51.22 -9.50
CA ASN A 72 6.90 -50.51 -10.77
C ASN A 72 7.69 -49.22 -10.56
N LYS A 73 9.00 -49.28 -10.81
CA LYS A 73 9.98 -48.18 -10.80
C LYS A 73 9.47 -46.93 -11.57
N ARG A 74 8.75 -47.14 -12.66
CA ARG A 74 8.21 -46.05 -13.51
C ARG A 74 7.14 -45.24 -12.77
N VAL A 75 6.23 -45.88 -12.05
CA VAL A 75 5.17 -45.21 -11.28
C VAL A 75 5.78 -44.36 -10.16
N ARG A 76 6.79 -44.85 -9.46
CA ARG A 76 7.52 -44.07 -8.46
C ARG A 76 8.16 -42.81 -9.01
N ILE A 77 8.82 -42.94 -10.19
CA ILE A 77 9.47 -41.79 -10.85
C ILE A 77 8.43 -40.75 -11.24
N ILE A 78 7.28 -41.16 -11.80
CA ILE A 78 6.22 -40.25 -12.20
C ILE A 78 5.67 -39.49 -10.98
N ILE A 79 5.44 -40.17 -9.86
CA ILE A 79 4.94 -39.55 -8.64
C ILE A 79 5.96 -38.53 -8.07
N ILE A 80 7.24 -38.90 -8.02
CA ILE A 80 8.30 -37.98 -7.56
C ILE A 80 8.42 -36.78 -8.49
N ALA A 81 8.42 -36.99 -9.79
CA ALA A 81 8.49 -35.92 -10.78
C ALA A 81 7.29 -34.96 -10.68
N SER A 82 6.08 -35.50 -10.58
CA SER A 82 4.85 -34.69 -10.38
C SER A 82 4.92 -33.84 -9.11
N PHE A 83 5.48 -34.40 -8.05
CA PHE A 83 5.61 -33.71 -6.77
C PHE A 83 6.68 -32.61 -6.83
N VAL A 84 7.80 -32.85 -7.49
CA VAL A 84 8.84 -31.81 -7.69
C VAL A 84 8.27 -30.65 -8.51
N VAL A 85 7.55 -30.94 -9.60
CA VAL A 85 6.86 -29.91 -10.41
C VAL A 85 5.86 -29.12 -9.56
N TYR A 86 5.07 -29.82 -8.75
CA TYR A 86 4.13 -29.20 -7.82
C TYR A 86 4.83 -28.23 -6.84
N LEU A 87 5.93 -28.65 -6.21
CA LEU A 87 6.73 -27.80 -5.31
C LEU A 87 7.26 -26.56 -6.02
N LEU A 88 7.84 -26.73 -7.20
CA LEU A 88 8.41 -25.64 -7.97
C LEU A 88 7.34 -24.63 -8.38
N LEU A 89 6.17 -25.09 -8.84
CA LEU A 89 5.04 -24.22 -9.20
C LEU A 89 4.52 -23.43 -7.99
N ASN A 90 4.46 -24.07 -6.82
CA ASN A 90 4.02 -23.40 -5.59
C ASN A 90 5.01 -22.32 -5.14
N ILE A 91 6.28 -22.65 -5.08
CA ILE A 91 7.34 -21.72 -4.69
C ILE A 91 7.39 -20.54 -5.67
N ALA A 92 7.46 -20.84 -6.98
CA ALA A 92 7.51 -19.82 -8.01
C ALA A 92 6.25 -18.94 -8.02
N GLY A 93 5.07 -19.54 -7.91
CA GLY A 93 3.78 -18.83 -7.85
C GLY A 93 3.69 -17.92 -6.63
N THR A 94 4.04 -18.42 -5.45
CA THR A 94 4.02 -17.63 -4.20
C THR A 94 5.03 -16.48 -4.25
N CYS A 95 6.25 -16.74 -4.71
CA CYS A 95 7.28 -15.70 -4.88
C CYS A 95 6.86 -14.65 -5.90
N PHE A 96 6.29 -15.07 -7.04
CA PHE A 96 5.81 -14.16 -8.07
C PHE A 96 4.66 -13.26 -7.57
N ILE A 97 3.68 -13.84 -6.88
CA ILE A 97 2.54 -13.10 -6.31
C ILE A 97 3.07 -12.10 -5.27
N ASN A 98 3.90 -12.54 -4.34
CA ASN A 98 4.44 -11.69 -3.28
C ASN A 98 5.29 -10.54 -3.85
N LYS A 99 6.24 -10.83 -4.74
CA LYS A 99 7.06 -9.80 -5.38
C LYS A 99 6.23 -8.80 -6.15
N SER A 100 5.20 -9.24 -6.83
CA SER A 100 4.34 -8.39 -7.63
C SER A 100 3.37 -7.56 -6.82
N LEU A 101 2.94 -8.03 -5.64
CA LEU A 101 2.10 -7.25 -4.73
C LEU A 101 2.92 -6.19 -3.96
N SER A 102 4.12 -6.54 -3.53
CA SER A 102 4.94 -5.66 -2.68
C SER A 102 5.80 -4.66 -3.46
N SER A 103 6.19 -4.94 -4.69
CA SER A 103 7.23 -4.16 -5.38
C SER A 103 6.85 -2.70 -5.65
N GLY A 104 5.59 -2.44 -6.04
CA GLY A 104 5.13 -1.08 -6.32
C GLY A 104 5.04 -0.24 -5.04
N TYR A 105 4.40 -0.78 -4.01
CA TYR A 105 4.27 -0.10 -2.70
C TYR A 105 5.63 0.13 -2.04
N THR A 106 6.51 -0.86 -2.04
CA THR A 106 7.87 -0.71 -1.48
C THR A 106 8.66 0.39 -2.20
N LYS A 107 8.57 0.46 -3.52
CA LYS A 107 9.22 1.50 -4.31
C LYS A 107 8.65 2.89 -3.99
N MET A 108 7.32 3.02 -3.89
CA MET A 108 6.68 4.29 -3.56
C MET A 108 7.02 4.71 -2.13
N ASN A 109 6.93 3.81 -1.16
CA ASN A 109 7.33 4.09 0.23
C ASN A 109 8.79 4.56 0.33
N SER A 110 9.72 3.91 -0.39
CA SER A 110 11.12 4.34 -0.44
C SER A 110 11.28 5.71 -1.06
N LYS A 111 10.51 6.04 -2.11
CA LYS A 111 10.50 7.36 -2.73
C LYS A 111 9.96 8.43 -1.77
N LEU A 112 8.83 8.16 -1.11
CA LEU A 112 8.20 9.11 -0.20
C LEU A 112 9.02 9.30 1.08
N SER A 113 9.65 8.24 1.63
CA SER A 113 10.54 8.37 2.77
C SER A 113 11.79 9.19 2.44
N SER A 114 12.31 9.13 1.21
CA SER A 114 13.44 9.97 0.80
C SER A 114 13.12 11.46 0.83
N TYR A 115 11.85 11.85 0.69
CA TYR A 115 11.44 13.24 0.88
C TYR A 115 11.56 13.67 2.33
N CYS A 116 11.25 12.77 3.29
CA CYS A 116 11.54 13.04 4.70
C CYS A 116 13.03 13.29 4.96
N ASP A 117 13.90 12.50 4.34
CA ASP A 117 15.36 12.68 4.49
C ASP A 117 15.82 14.02 3.88
N THR A 118 15.21 14.45 2.79
CA THR A 118 15.58 15.68 2.07
C THR A 118 15.04 16.93 2.77
N TYR A 119 13.75 16.94 3.13
CA TYR A 119 13.07 18.11 3.69
C TYR A 119 13.04 18.12 5.22
N GLY A 120 13.45 17.02 5.83
CA GLY A 120 13.35 16.75 7.26
C GLY A 120 11.90 16.55 7.70
N CYS A 121 11.60 15.48 8.39
CA CYS A 121 10.31 15.28 9.04
C CYS A 121 10.53 14.72 10.45
N ASP A 122 9.62 15.07 11.37
CA ASP A 122 9.69 14.58 12.74
C ASP A 122 9.14 13.16 12.82
N ARG A 123 8.16 12.88 11.99
CA ARG A 123 7.50 11.57 11.94
C ARG A 123 6.91 11.30 10.56
N TYR A 124 7.02 10.05 10.13
CA TYR A 124 6.20 9.53 9.02
C TYR A 124 5.59 8.18 9.39
N GLU A 125 4.47 7.86 8.75
CA GLU A 125 3.77 6.60 8.92
C GLU A 125 3.11 6.16 7.61
N THR A 126 2.98 4.84 7.42
CA THR A 126 2.25 4.26 6.31
C THR A 126 1.00 3.56 6.83
N ILE A 127 -0.15 3.88 6.26
CA ILE A 127 -1.43 3.30 6.62
C ILE A 127 -2.00 2.58 5.41
N GLN A 128 -2.28 1.28 5.57
CA GLN A 128 -2.96 0.50 4.53
C GLN A 128 -4.46 0.76 4.56
N LYS A 129 -5.03 1.03 3.40
CA LYS A 129 -6.46 1.19 3.15
C LYS A 129 -6.94 0.15 2.14
N ASN A 130 -8.25 0.07 1.97
CA ASN A 130 -8.83 -0.80 0.95
C ASN A 130 -8.58 -0.21 -0.45
N GLY A 131 -7.60 -0.78 -1.17
CA GLY A 131 -7.27 -0.40 -2.54
C GLY A 131 -6.11 0.58 -2.73
N TYR A 132 -5.61 1.19 -1.65
CA TYR A 132 -4.50 2.14 -1.69
C TYR A 132 -3.75 2.18 -0.36
N GLU A 133 -2.61 2.82 -0.34
CA GLU A 133 -1.88 3.15 0.88
C GLU A 133 -1.81 4.66 1.06
N GLN A 134 -1.75 5.10 2.31
CA GLN A 134 -1.50 6.49 2.69
C GLN A 134 -0.11 6.60 3.31
N PHE A 135 0.70 7.50 2.80
CA PHE A 135 1.95 7.91 3.43
C PHE A 135 1.74 9.28 4.08
N ILE A 136 1.94 9.36 5.38
CA ILE A 136 1.68 10.56 6.16
C ILE A 136 3.01 11.09 6.70
N ILE A 137 3.35 12.32 6.35
CA ILE A 137 4.49 13.06 6.87
C ILE A 137 3.96 14.11 7.85
N LYS A 138 4.63 14.24 9.01
CA LYS A 138 4.36 15.29 9.99
C LYS A 138 5.65 16.00 10.30
N LYS A 139 5.60 17.33 10.35
CA LYS A 139 6.71 18.18 10.77
C LYS A 139 6.21 19.39 11.54
N THR A 140 6.90 19.68 12.63
CA THR A 140 6.66 20.84 13.47
C THR A 140 7.72 21.92 13.16
N TYR A 141 7.27 23.15 13.03
CA TYR A 141 8.10 24.34 12.84
C TYR A 141 7.83 25.34 13.95
N PHE A 142 8.85 26.06 14.36
CA PHE A 142 8.71 27.15 15.32
C PHE A 142 8.88 28.49 14.60
N ASP A 143 7.96 29.39 14.82
CA ASP A 143 8.09 30.77 14.31
C ASP A 143 9.09 31.60 15.18
N TYR A 144 9.28 32.86 14.81
CA TYR A 144 10.19 33.77 15.54
C TYR A 144 9.75 34.08 16.98
N ASN A 145 8.48 33.83 17.33
CA ASN A 145 7.92 33.93 18.68
C ASN A 145 7.97 32.61 19.46
N ASN A 146 8.60 31.58 18.89
CA ASN A 146 8.65 30.23 19.41
C ASN A 146 7.27 29.57 19.52
N VAL A 147 6.34 29.96 18.64
CA VAL A 147 5.01 29.35 18.51
C VAL A 147 5.09 28.14 17.59
N GLU A 148 4.48 27.04 18.02
CA GLU A 148 4.45 25.77 17.29
C GLU A 148 3.51 25.82 16.10
N ASN A 149 3.98 25.38 14.96
CA ASN A 149 3.23 25.30 13.69
C ASN A 149 3.45 23.93 13.08
N ASP A 150 2.40 23.28 12.64
CA ASP A 150 2.43 21.91 12.15
C ASP A 150 2.14 21.82 10.66
N ILE A 151 2.91 20.98 9.98
CA ILE A 151 2.61 20.51 8.64
C ILE A 151 2.29 19.04 8.70
N LYS A 152 1.17 18.66 8.07
CA LYS A 152 0.80 17.27 7.81
C LYS A 152 0.57 17.10 6.32
N ILE A 153 1.34 16.20 5.70
CA ILE A 153 1.16 15.83 4.28
C ILE A 153 0.70 14.38 4.22
N THR A 154 -0.40 14.14 3.54
CA THR A 154 -0.95 12.82 3.28
C THR A 154 -0.89 12.55 1.78
N THR A 155 -0.15 11.54 1.37
CA THR A 155 -0.08 11.08 -0.03
C THR A 155 -0.78 9.74 -0.16
N GLU A 156 -1.82 9.67 -0.97
CA GLU A 156 -2.51 8.43 -1.31
C GLU A 156 -1.95 7.86 -2.61
N TYR A 157 -1.68 6.55 -2.62
CA TYR A 157 -1.12 5.88 -3.80
C TYR A 157 -1.55 4.42 -3.88
N ASP A 158 -1.70 3.95 -5.13
CA ASP A 158 -1.85 2.53 -5.46
C ASP A 158 -0.60 2.07 -6.20
N LYS A 159 0.21 1.25 -5.53
CA LYS A 159 1.52 0.75 -5.98
C LYS A 159 2.52 1.88 -6.28
N ASP A 160 2.67 2.25 -7.55
CA ASP A 160 3.57 3.28 -8.04
C ASP A 160 2.84 4.51 -8.60
N LYS A 161 1.50 4.51 -8.58
CA LYS A 161 0.67 5.62 -9.00
C LYS A 161 0.18 6.40 -7.79
N VAL A 162 0.52 7.69 -7.71
CA VAL A 162 -0.06 8.61 -6.73
C VAL A 162 -1.49 8.94 -7.17
N LEU A 163 -2.42 8.90 -6.24
CA LEU A 163 -3.84 9.17 -6.45
C LEU A 163 -4.19 10.59 -6.06
N ASP A 164 -3.75 11.01 -4.87
CA ASP A 164 -3.90 12.38 -4.40
C ASP A 164 -2.82 12.76 -3.38
N VAL A 165 -2.65 14.06 -3.18
CA VAL A 165 -1.79 14.63 -2.16
C VAL A 165 -2.55 15.71 -1.42
N LYS A 166 -2.66 15.57 -0.09
CA LYS A 166 -3.27 16.54 0.80
C LYS A 166 -2.22 17.10 1.74
N ALA A 167 -1.99 18.40 1.72
CA ALA A 167 -1.17 19.09 2.68
C ALA A 167 -2.04 19.97 3.58
N GLU A 168 -1.81 19.89 4.88
CA GLU A 168 -2.50 20.67 5.92
C GLU A 168 -1.44 21.39 6.73
N VAL A 169 -1.53 22.72 6.78
CA VAL A 169 -0.68 23.60 7.60
C VAL A 169 -1.52 24.18 8.71
N TYR A 170 -1.08 24.02 9.95
CA TYR A 170 -1.71 24.58 11.15
C TYR A 170 -0.78 25.63 11.73
N SER A 171 -1.20 26.90 11.78
CA SER A 171 -0.39 28.02 12.24
C SER A 171 -1.28 29.06 12.94
N GLN A 172 -0.75 29.71 13.96
CA GLN A 172 -1.40 30.88 14.55
C GLN A 172 -1.16 32.17 13.74
N ASN A 173 -0.17 32.14 12.82
CA ASN A 173 0.25 33.29 12.05
C ASN A 173 0.02 33.06 10.54
N GLU A 174 -0.82 33.91 9.93
CA GLU A 174 -1.12 33.86 8.50
C GLU A 174 0.12 33.99 7.62
N MET A 175 0.97 34.96 7.90
CA MET A 175 2.20 35.20 7.13
C MET A 175 3.14 33.99 7.22
N PHE A 176 3.24 33.35 8.38
CA PHE A 176 4.05 32.16 8.56
C PHE A 176 3.46 30.96 7.83
N SER A 177 2.13 30.80 7.87
CA SER A 177 1.42 29.77 7.08
C SER A 177 1.68 29.93 5.59
N GLU A 178 1.59 31.14 5.05
CA GLU A 178 1.88 31.43 3.65
C GLU A 178 3.34 31.11 3.29
N THR A 179 4.29 31.46 4.18
CA THR A 179 5.71 31.15 4.01
C THR A 179 5.97 29.64 3.99
N LEU A 180 5.39 28.88 4.93
CA LEU A 180 5.54 27.41 4.95
C LEU A 180 5.02 26.76 3.67
N ILE A 181 3.90 27.26 3.11
CA ILE A 181 3.36 26.77 1.85
C ILE A 181 4.33 27.04 0.71
N LYS A 182 4.85 28.27 0.61
CA LYS A 182 5.73 28.69 -0.49
C LYS A 182 7.11 28.02 -0.42
N ASP A 183 7.70 27.89 0.76
CA ASP A 183 9.09 27.48 0.90
C ASP A 183 9.24 25.96 1.11
N VAL A 184 8.23 25.32 1.74
CA VAL A 184 8.32 23.90 2.08
C VAL A 184 7.45 23.04 1.15
N LEU A 185 6.17 23.40 0.99
CA LEU A 185 5.25 22.58 0.23
C LEU A 185 5.41 22.72 -1.29
N LYS A 186 5.93 23.85 -1.79
CA LYS A 186 6.19 24.10 -3.20
C LYS A 186 7.00 22.95 -3.82
N ASP A 187 8.15 22.64 -3.22
CA ASP A 187 9.04 21.59 -3.72
C ASP A 187 8.42 20.21 -3.61
N TYR A 188 7.65 19.96 -2.53
CA TYR A 188 6.96 18.69 -2.38
C TYR A 188 5.95 18.46 -3.50
N PHE A 189 5.09 19.43 -3.79
CA PHE A 189 4.09 19.33 -4.86
C PHE A 189 4.73 19.26 -6.25
N TYR A 190 5.85 19.96 -6.46
CA TYR A 190 6.60 19.90 -7.71
C TYR A 190 7.07 18.48 -8.07
N ASN A 191 7.36 17.64 -7.07
CA ASN A 191 7.70 16.22 -7.28
C ASN A 191 6.54 15.39 -7.86
N PHE A 192 5.33 15.90 -7.80
CA PHE A 192 4.12 15.30 -8.40
C PHE A 192 3.65 16.04 -9.67
N GLY A 193 4.50 16.89 -10.21
CA GLY A 193 4.20 17.63 -11.45
C GLY A 193 3.27 18.83 -11.25
N TYR A 194 3.06 19.29 -10.01
CA TYR A 194 2.20 20.43 -9.72
C TYR A 194 2.99 21.61 -9.18
N GLU A 195 2.77 22.79 -9.76
CA GLU A 195 3.34 24.05 -9.29
C GLU A 195 2.31 24.81 -8.44
N VAL A 196 2.64 25.02 -7.18
CA VAL A 196 1.79 25.75 -6.22
C VAL A 196 1.64 27.21 -6.68
N LYS A 197 0.38 27.66 -6.82
CA LYS A 197 0.04 28.99 -7.37
C LYS A 197 -0.17 29.99 -6.25
N GLU A 198 0.70 31.00 -6.21
CA GLU A 198 0.68 32.05 -5.17
C GLU A 198 -0.59 32.91 -5.18
N ASP A 199 -1.15 33.18 -6.36
CA ASP A 199 -2.40 33.93 -6.51
C ASP A 199 -3.60 33.20 -5.89
N LEU A 200 -3.64 31.87 -6.02
CA LEU A 200 -4.68 31.04 -5.42
C LEU A 200 -4.52 30.98 -3.89
N ILE A 201 -3.28 30.93 -3.38
CA ILE A 201 -3.03 31.01 -1.95
C ILE A 201 -3.57 32.32 -1.40
N LYS A 202 -3.16 33.47 -1.99
CA LYS A 202 -3.62 34.80 -1.56
C LYS A 202 -5.15 34.92 -1.61
N LYS A 203 -5.76 34.39 -2.68
CA LYS A 203 -7.21 34.39 -2.80
C LYS A 203 -7.87 33.58 -1.70
N ALA A 204 -7.36 32.37 -1.40
CA ALA A 204 -7.88 31.53 -0.32
C ALA A 204 -7.78 32.23 1.07
N PHE A 205 -6.69 32.94 1.35
CA PHE A 205 -6.58 33.74 2.58
C PHE A 205 -7.56 34.90 2.64
N ASN A 206 -7.86 35.56 1.53
CA ASN A 206 -8.85 36.63 1.49
C ASN A 206 -10.30 36.13 1.62
N GLU A 207 -10.58 34.89 1.22
CA GLU A 207 -11.93 34.29 1.17
C GLU A 207 -12.19 33.24 2.28
N ARG A 208 -11.44 33.27 3.37
CA ARG A 208 -11.36 32.25 4.47
C ARG A 208 -12.65 31.55 4.84
N PHE A 209 -13.77 32.23 4.78
CA PHE A 209 -15.04 31.70 5.27
C PHE A 209 -16.04 31.35 4.17
N SER A 210 -15.77 31.66 2.92
CA SER A 210 -16.81 31.62 1.90
C SER A 210 -16.66 30.53 0.85
N SER A 211 -15.45 30.15 0.47
CA SER A 211 -15.25 29.13 -0.58
C SER A 211 -13.79 28.61 -0.64
N SER A 212 -13.62 27.42 -1.19
CA SER A 212 -12.32 26.96 -1.64
C SER A 212 -12.00 27.56 -3.01
N THR A 213 -10.76 28.01 -3.18
CA THR A 213 -10.23 28.45 -4.48
C THR A 213 -9.57 27.25 -5.17
N SER A 214 -9.85 27.02 -6.43
CA SER A 214 -9.32 25.84 -7.16
C SER A 214 -8.85 26.21 -8.56
N ASP A 215 -7.96 25.40 -9.08
CA ASP A 215 -7.70 25.21 -10.50
C ASP A 215 -8.12 23.79 -10.94
N ASP A 216 -7.71 23.38 -12.15
CA ASP A 216 -8.11 22.09 -12.72
C ASP A 216 -7.60 20.89 -11.87
N ASN A 217 -6.50 21.04 -11.15
CA ASN A 217 -5.83 19.94 -10.45
C ASN A 217 -5.81 20.09 -8.94
N ALA A 218 -5.91 21.31 -8.41
CA ALA A 218 -5.74 21.56 -6.97
C ALA A 218 -6.78 22.48 -6.38
N THR A 219 -7.12 22.21 -5.13
CA THR A 219 -8.02 23.04 -4.32
C THR A 219 -7.26 23.63 -3.13
N TYR A 220 -7.43 24.93 -2.91
CA TYR A 220 -6.87 25.67 -1.78
C TYR A 220 -7.98 26.10 -0.86
N LYS A 221 -7.82 25.85 0.43
CA LYS A 221 -8.79 26.21 1.45
C LYS A 221 -8.09 26.75 2.69
N VAL A 222 -8.61 27.85 3.24
CA VAL A 222 -8.15 28.42 4.51
C VAL A 222 -9.33 28.44 5.47
N GLU A 223 -9.13 27.92 6.67
CA GLU A 223 -10.14 27.83 7.73
C GLU A 223 -9.53 28.37 9.03
N GLU A 224 -10.32 29.15 9.78
CA GLU A 224 -9.99 29.55 11.13
C GLU A 224 -10.54 28.52 12.12
N ILE A 225 -9.71 28.12 13.07
CA ILE A 225 -10.06 27.21 14.15
C ILE A 225 -10.09 28.02 15.43
N TYR A 226 -11.21 27.99 16.16
CA TYR A 226 -11.42 28.71 17.39
C TYR A 226 -11.42 27.76 18.59
N ASP A 227 -10.85 28.22 19.71
CA ASP A 227 -11.05 27.63 21.02
C ASP A 227 -11.93 28.61 21.85
N GLY A 228 -13.22 28.28 22.00
CA GLY A 228 -14.23 29.22 22.46
C GLY A 228 -14.42 30.39 21.49
N ASP A 229 -14.22 31.62 21.97
CA ASP A 229 -14.32 32.85 21.16
C ASP A 229 -12.92 33.33 20.63
N GLU A 230 -11.84 32.68 21.02
CA GLU A 230 -10.48 33.05 20.61
C GLU A 230 -10.01 32.25 19.40
N LEU A 231 -9.35 32.92 18.46
CA LEU A 231 -8.70 32.27 17.33
C LEU A 231 -7.51 31.45 17.83
N ASP A 232 -7.63 30.10 17.74
CA ASP A 232 -6.55 29.18 18.11
C ASP A 232 -5.52 29.02 16.97
N LYS A 233 -6.01 28.59 15.81
CA LYS A 233 -5.14 28.30 14.64
C LYS A 233 -5.83 28.64 13.33
N ILE A 234 -5.01 28.93 12.32
CA ILE A 234 -5.41 28.97 10.92
C ILE A 234 -4.98 27.65 10.28
N LYS A 235 -5.93 26.95 9.70
CA LYS A 235 -5.68 25.73 8.94
C LYS A 235 -5.73 26.05 7.47
N THR A 236 -4.61 25.85 6.79
CA THR A 236 -4.53 25.93 5.32
C THR A 236 -4.43 24.52 4.74
N THR A 237 -5.30 24.20 3.81
CA THR A 237 -5.33 22.90 3.12
C THR A 237 -5.06 23.11 1.64
N ILE A 238 -4.12 22.34 1.09
CA ILE A 238 -3.92 22.19 -0.36
C ILE A 238 -4.22 20.73 -0.70
N PHE A 239 -5.15 20.52 -1.59
CA PHE A 239 -5.53 19.20 -2.06
C PHE A 239 -5.27 19.09 -3.57
N LEU A 240 -4.40 18.15 -3.96
CA LEU A 240 -4.06 17.83 -5.35
C LEU A 240 -4.71 16.49 -5.70
N ASP A 241 -5.64 16.50 -6.66
CA ASP A 241 -6.30 15.30 -7.18
C ASP A 241 -5.63 14.86 -8.49
N LEU A 242 -4.98 13.71 -8.46
CA LEU A 242 -4.27 13.12 -9.61
C LEU A 242 -5.01 11.91 -10.19
N LYS A 243 -6.27 11.69 -9.77
CA LYS A 243 -7.08 10.55 -10.24
C LYS A 243 -7.64 10.72 -11.65
N GLN A 244 -7.57 11.94 -12.20
CA GLN A 244 -8.26 12.31 -13.44
C GLN A 244 -7.52 11.91 -14.73
N ASP A 245 -6.38 11.19 -14.66
CA ASP A 245 -5.64 10.68 -15.82
C ASP A 245 -5.88 9.18 -16.10
#